data_ed60ceab55633d32545bdb09d44ca92f
#
_entry.id   ed60ceab55633d32545bdb09d44ca92f
#
_cell.length_a   1.000
_cell.length_b   1.000
_cell.length_c   1.000
_cell.angle_alpha   90.00
_cell.angle_beta   90.00
_cell.angle_gamma   90.00
#
_symmetry.space_group_name_H-M   'P 1'
#
loop_
_entity.id
_entity.type
_entity.pdbx_description
1 polymer ?
#
loop_
_entity_poly.entity_id
_entity_poly.type
_entity_poly.pdbx_seq_one_letter_code
_entity_poly.pdbx_strand_id
1 'polypeptide(L)'
;MVQQLNICATSYLVPYSTVVNMKLSNLLKLPAVLALLASAPTAAEHTSNWAVLVSTSRFWFNYRHLANVLSLYRTVKRLGIPDSQIILMLPDDMACNPRNAFPGTVYSNADRAVDLYGDNIEVDYRGYEVTVENFIRLLTDRVGEEMPRSKRLLTDDRSNILVYMTGHGGNEFLKFQDAEEISAFDLADAFEQMWEKKRYHELLFMIDTCQANTMYSKFYSPNIIATGSSEIDQSSYSHHADNDVGVAVIDRYTYYNLDFLEKEVREPSSKKTLGDLFDSYDEAKIHSHPGIRWDLFPGGEQGGRERLLMDFFGNVQNVEVDSVGNDTELKEDLLLLGKKIAELRARYEAEEAAERNQTSPQPLLENHTTRRVTAAKVEVDENWWGKKAVGAWALAGCSLVWLAASYMES
;
A
#
# COMPACT_ATOMS: atom_id res chain seq x y z
N MET A 1 -19.24 54.24 38.32
CA MET A 1 -19.14 55.34 37.39
C MET A 1 -19.48 54.84 36.02
N VAL A 2 -20.72 55.15 35.63
CA VAL A 2 -21.40 54.60 34.43
C VAL A 2 -21.11 55.56 33.28
N GLN A 3 -20.70 55.03 32.11
CA GLN A 3 -20.83 55.79 30.85
C GLN A 3 -21.45 54.86 29.79
N GLN A 4 -22.71 55.20 29.50
CA GLN A 4 -23.47 54.74 28.36
C GLN A 4 -22.95 55.41 27.09
N LEU A 5 -22.79 54.61 26.03
CA LEU A 5 -22.65 55.09 24.65
C LEU A 5 -23.91 54.73 23.88
N ASN A 6 -24.72 55.75 23.58
CA ASN A 6 -25.83 55.72 22.64
C ASN A 6 -25.32 55.59 21.22
N ILE A 7 -25.82 54.63 20.48
CA ILE A 7 -25.69 54.57 19.02
C ILE A 7 -27.07 54.78 18.40
N CYS A 8 -27.23 55.87 17.69
CA CYS A 8 -28.39 56.26 16.90
C CYS A 8 -28.70 55.20 15.81
N ALA A 9 -29.91 54.69 15.82
CA ALA A 9 -30.54 53.99 14.74
C ALA A 9 -31.18 55.02 13.75
N THR A 10 -30.63 55.05 12.54
CA THR A 10 -31.26 55.77 11.41
C THR A 10 -32.07 54.76 10.60
N SER A 11 -33.37 54.87 10.76
CA SER A 11 -34.37 54.13 9.98
C SER A 11 -34.48 54.70 8.56
N TYR A 12 -34.15 53.91 7.54
CA TYR A 12 -34.54 54.21 6.16
C TYR A 12 -35.86 53.48 5.84
N LEU A 13 -36.92 54.25 5.66
CA LEU A 13 -38.19 53.83 5.08
C LEU A 13 -38.02 53.62 3.58
N VAL A 14 -38.19 52.39 3.10
CA VAL A 14 -38.33 52.06 1.68
C VAL A 14 -39.81 52.00 1.34
N PRO A 15 -40.33 52.71 0.32
CA PRO A 15 -41.74 52.74 0.00
C PRO A 15 -42.21 51.40 -0.62
N TYR A 16 -43.28 50.89 -0.07
CA TYR A 16 -44.08 49.82 -0.63
C TYR A 16 -44.77 50.29 -1.88
N SER A 17 -44.40 49.86 -3.07
CA SER A 17 -45.29 49.62 -4.20
C SER A 17 -44.56 49.02 -5.40
N THR A 18 -44.52 47.74 -5.50
CA THR A 18 -44.53 47.05 -6.80
C THR A 18 -45.14 45.66 -6.57
N VAL A 19 -46.46 45.58 -6.72
CA VAL A 19 -47.16 44.31 -6.87
C VAL A 19 -46.80 43.76 -8.24
N VAL A 20 -45.87 42.82 -8.30
CA VAL A 20 -45.57 42.10 -9.52
C VAL A 20 -46.67 41.06 -9.71
N ASN A 21 -47.56 41.31 -10.70
CA ASN A 21 -48.52 40.32 -11.20
C ASN A 21 -47.78 39.14 -11.84
N MET A 22 -47.43 38.13 -11.05
CA MET A 22 -46.94 36.85 -11.60
C MET A 22 -48.13 36.03 -12.19
N LYS A 23 -48.14 35.86 -13.47
CA LYS A 23 -49.12 35.00 -14.16
C LYS A 23 -49.00 33.57 -13.61
N LEU A 24 -50.14 32.92 -13.35
CA LEU A 24 -50.27 31.56 -12.78
C LEU A 24 -49.50 30.48 -13.59
N SER A 25 -49.17 30.79 -14.86
CA SER A 25 -48.37 29.91 -15.72
C SER A 25 -46.90 29.73 -15.30
N ASN A 26 -46.38 30.58 -14.39
CA ASN A 26 -45.00 30.48 -13.90
C ASN A 26 -44.88 29.67 -12.61
N LEU A 27 -46.01 29.39 -11.93
CA LEU A 27 -45.99 28.53 -10.73
C LEU A 27 -45.80 27.03 -11.07
N LEU A 28 -46.12 26.60 -12.28
CA LEU A 28 -45.93 25.20 -12.74
C LEU A 28 -44.46 24.87 -13.13
N LYS A 29 -43.59 25.87 -13.24
CA LYS A 29 -42.15 25.68 -13.54
C LYS A 29 -41.29 25.66 -12.30
N LEU A 30 -41.82 26.03 -11.13
CA LEU A 30 -41.09 26.02 -9.86
C LEU A 30 -40.63 24.63 -9.41
N PRO A 31 -41.42 23.54 -9.54
CA PRO A 31 -40.95 22.21 -9.16
C PRO A 31 -39.85 21.67 -10.09
N ALA A 32 -39.81 22.07 -11.36
CA ALA A 32 -38.75 21.65 -12.29
C ALA A 32 -37.40 22.35 -11.99
N VAL A 33 -37.43 23.61 -11.56
CA VAL A 33 -36.22 24.33 -11.16
C VAL A 33 -35.73 23.88 -9.77
N LEU A 34 -36.64 23.55 -8.85
CA LEU A 34 -36.27 22.95 -7.56
C LEU A 34 -35.74 21.51 -7.73
N ALA A 35 -36.24 20.75 -8.71
CA ALA A 35 -35.71 19.42 -9.01
C ALA A 35 -34.32 19.46 -9.66
N LEU A 36 -33.97 20.55 -10.39
CA LEU A 36 -32.63 20.76 -10.93
C LEU A 36 -31.63 21.25 -9.86
N LEU A 37 -32.11 21.86 -8.76
CA LEU A 37 -31.29 22.30 -7.64
C LEU A 37 -31.14 21.20 -6.56
N ALA A 38 -31.93 20.14 -6.66
CA ALA A 38 -31.88 18.96 -5.79
C ALA A 38 -31.05 17.80 -6.39
N SER A 39 -30.25 18.02 -7.43
CA SER A 39 -29.13 17.16 -7.71
C SER A 39 -28.18 17.34 -6.52
N ALA A 40 -28.29 16.41 -5.55
CA ALA A 40 -27.26 16.26 -4.54
C ALA A 40 -25.90 16.31 -5.26
N PRO A 41 -24.90 17.02 -4.72
CA PRO A 41 -23.57 16.89 -5.27
C PRO A 41 -23.28 15.41 -5.29
N THR A 42 -23.10 14.84 -6.47
CA THR A 42 -22.49 13.51 -6.60
C THR A 42 -21.24 13.63 -5.78
N ALA A 43 -21.13 12.80 -4.75
CA ALA A 43 -19.90 12.70 -3.95
C ALA A 43 -18.74 12.70 -4.95
N ALA A 44 -17.76 13.58 -4.74
CA ALA A 44 -16.64 13.68 -5.67
C ALA A 44 -16.04 12.29 -5.82
N GLU A 45 -16.17 11.74 -7.01
CA GLU A 45 -15.70 10.39 -7.30
C GLU A 45 -14.19 10.37 -7.06
N HIS A 46 -13.68 9.43 -6.26
CA HIS A 46 -12.25 9.33 -6.02
C HIS A 46 -11.51 9.02 -7.33
N THR A 47 -10.28 9.51 -7.46
CA THR A 47 -9.54 9.47 -8.73
C THR A 47 -8.38 8.50 -8.74
N SER A 48 -7.94 8.04 -7.56
CA SER A 48 -6.83 7.10 -7.43
C SER A 48 -6.97 6.23 -6.19
N ASN A 49 -6.43 5.01 -6.27
CA ASN A 49 -6.29 4.12 -5.14
C ASN A 49 -4.82 3.88 -4.86
N TRP A 50 -4.47 3.92 -3.58
CA TRP A 50 -3.12 3.67 -3.09
C TRP A 50 -3.13 2.54 -2.07
N ALA A 51 -2.04 1.79 -2.00
CA ALA A 51 -1.86 0.76 -0.98
C ALA A 51 -0.56 1.00 -0.20
N VAL A 52 -0.63 0.99 1.13
CA VAL A 52 0.52 1.00 2.03
C VAL A 52 0.53 -0.33 2.75
N LEU A 53 1.49 -1.20 2.41
CA LEU A 53 1.55 -2.58 2.84
C LEU A 53 2.80 -2.80 3.69
N VAL A 54 2.62 -3.12 4.97
CA VAL A 54 3.69 -3.11 5.96
C VAL A 54 3.79 -4.44 6.69
N SER A 55 4.90 -5.16 6.50
CA SER A 55 5.35 -6.16 7.45
C SER A 55 6.27 -5.50 8.48
N THR A 56 6.09 -5.80 9.75
CA THR A 56 6.89 -5.17 10.81
C THR A 56 7.88 -6.11 11.48
N SER A 57 7.87 -7.41 11.14
CA SER A 57 8.65 -8.45 11.84
C SER A 57 9.83 -8.93 11.01
N ARG A 58 11.01 -9.06 11.68
CA ARG A 58 12.22 -9.69 11.14
C ARG A 58 12.32 -11.15 11.55
N PHE A 59 13.33 -11.81 11.04
CA PHE A 59 13.77 -13.18 11.32
C PHE A 59 12.89 -14.27 10.71
N TRP A 60 13.53 -15.39 10.40
CA TRP A 60 12.94 -16.52 9.67
C TRP A 60 11.63 -17.06 10.26
N PHE A 61 11.53 -17.14 11.58
CA PHE A 61 10.31 -17.63 12.23
C PHE A 61 9.08 -16.73 12.05
N ASN A 62 9.27 -15.51 11.55
CA ASN A 62 8.23 -14.55 11.17
C ASN A 62 7.94 -14.52 9.67
N TYR A 63 8.39 -15.53 8.93
CA TYR A 63 8.18 -15.69 7.49
C TYR A 63 6.75 -15.36 7.07
N ARG A 64 5.74 -15.82 7.82
CA ARG A 64 4.32 -15.61 7.53
C ARG A 64 3.93 -14.14 7.42
N HIS A 65 4.52 -13.24 8.19
CA HIS A 65 4.19 -11.81 8.13
C HIS A 65 4.63 -11.19 6.80
N LEU A 66 5.79 -11.58 6.26
CA LEU A 66 6.18 -11.17 4.92
C LEU A 66 5.27 -11.79 3.85
N ALA A 67 4.94 -13.06 4.00
CA ALA A 67 4.04 -13.75 3.08
C ALA A 67 2.63 -13.14 3.08
N ASN A 68 2.11 -12.70 4.23
CA ASN A 68 0.85 -11.95 4.33
C ASN A 68 0.88 -10.71 3.45
N VAL A 69 1.90 -9.86 3.63
CA VAL A 69 2.05 -8.60 2.89
C VAL A 69 2.26 -8.84 1.40
N LEU A 70 3.12 -9.79 1.04
CA LEU A 70 3.40 -10.13 -0.36
C LEU A 70 2.16 -10.69 -1.07
N SER A 71 1.33 -11.46 -0.37
CA SER A 71 0.06 -11.95 -0.90
C SER A 71 -0.91 -10.81 -1.22
N LEU A 72 -1.03 -9.83 -0.32
CA LEU A 72 -1.84 -8.64 -0.58
C LEU A 72 -1.26 -7.76 -1.69
N TYR A 73 0.06 -7.55 -1.72
CA TYR A 73 0.74 -6.85 -2.81
C TYR A 73 0.39 -7.46 -4.17
N ARG A 74 0.49 -8.79 -4.28
CA ARG A 74 0.10 -9.49 -5.50
C ARG A 74 -1.39 -9.31 -5.83
N THR A 75 -2.25 -9.32 -4.83
CA THR A 75 -3.70 -9.16 -5.01
C THR A 75 -4.05 -7.76 -5.50
N VAL A 76 -3.53 -6.69 -4.90
CA VAL A 76 -3.81 -5.31 -5.34
C VAL A 76 -3.22 -5.03 -6.73
N LYS A 77 -2.06 -5.60 -7.07
CA LYS A 77 -1.51 -5.54 -8.43
C LYS A 77 -2.40 -6.26 -9.43
N ARG A 78 -2.88 -7.46 -9.11
CA ARG A 78 -3.83 -8.22 -9.97
C ARG A 78 -5.11 -7.43 -10.23
N LEU A 79 -5.60 -6.69 -9.23
CA LEU A 79 -6.79 -5.87 -9.32
C LEU A 79 -6.52 -4.49 -9.94
N GLY A 80 -5.27 -4.17 -10.28
CA GLY A 80 -4.91 -3.07 -11.16
C GLY A 80 -4.25 -1.86 -10.50
N ILE A 81 -3.95 -1.87 -9.19
CA ILE A 81 -3.15 -0.79 -8.58
C ILE A 81 -1.72 -0.89 -9.13
N PRO A 82 -1.19 0.16 -9.78
CA PRO A 82 0.17 0.16 -10.31
C PRO A 82 1.22 0.26 -9.18
N ASP A 83 2.44 -0.27 -9.39
CA ASP A 83 3.52 -0.21 -8.41
C ASP A 83 3.81 1.21 -7.91
N SER A 84 3.68 2.21 -8.77
CA SER A 84 3.85 3.62 -8.40
C SER A 84 2.84 4.14 -7.37
N GLN A 85 1.78 3.40 -7.09
CA GLN A 85 0.74 3.69 -6.08
C GLN A 85 0.72 2.65 -4.96
N ILE A 86 1.71 1.78 -4.89
CA ILE A 86 1.90 0.82 -3.81
C ILE A 86 3.18 1.20 -3.05
N ILE A 87 3.09 1.33 -1.74
CA ILE A 87 4.25 1.46 -0.86
C ILE A 87 4.41 0.13 -0.13
N LEU A 88 5.49 -0.58 -0.41
CA LEU A 88 5.79 -1.88 0.17
C LEU A 88 6.95 -1.78 1.16
N MET A 89 6.70 -2.13 2.42
CA MET A 89 7.68 -2.08 3.51
C MET A 89 7.96 -3.48 4.05
N LEU A 90 9.18 -3.99 3.83
CA LEU A 90 9.61 -5.34 4.26
C LEU A 90 10.88 -5.24 5.11
N PRO A 91 10.84 -5.60 6.41
CA PRO A 91 11.99 -5.46 7.32
C PRO A 91 13.04 -6.55 7.15
N ASP A 92 12.74 -7.62 6.39
CA ASP A 92 13.66 -8.73 6.12
C ASP A 92 13.48 -9.23 4.68
N ASP A 93 14.44 -10.01 4.19
CA ASP A 93 14.38 -10.67 2.88
C ASP A 93 14.29 -12.19 3.08
N MET A 94 13.06 -12.69 3.09
CA MET A 94 12.82 -14.14 3.23
C MET A 94 13.19 -14.92 1.98
N ALA A 95 13.14 -14.30 0.80
CA ALA A 95 13.52 -14.96 -0.44
C ALA A 95 15.03 -15.28 -0.48
N CYS A 96 15.87 -14.36 0.02
CA CYS A 96 17.33 -14.54 0.09
C CYS A 96 17.83 -15.06 1.45
N ASN A 97 16.93 -15.47 2.36
CA ASN A 97 17.35 -15.98 3.67
C ASN A 97 18.07 -17.32 3.53
N PRO A 98 19.22 -17.55 4.21
CA PRO A 98 19.96 -18.82 4.14
C PRO A 98 19.17 -20.04 4.61
N ARG A 99 18.09 -19.86 5.37
CA ARG A 99 17.20 -20.95 5.81
C ARG A 99 16.13 -21.30 4.77
N ASN A 100 15.99 -20.50 3.72
CA ASN A 100 14.99 -20.76 2.69
C ASN A 100 15.39 -21.99 1.85
N ALA A 101 14.59 -23.05 1.93
CA ALA A 101 14.79 -24.24 1.12
C ALA A 101 14.58 -23.99 -0.39
N PHE A 102 13.89 -22.89 -0.74
CA PHE A 102 13.57 -22.48 -2.10
C PHE A 102 14.09 -21.05 -2.36
N PRO A 103 15.43 -20.87 -2.49
CA PRO A 103 16.04 -19.55 -2.63
C PRO A 103 15.42 -18.73 -3.76
N GLY A 104 15.15 -17.46 -3.48
CA GLY A 104 14.57 -16.52 -4.43
C GLY A 104 13.05 -16.51 -4.47
N THR A 105 12.37 -17.35 -3.68
CA THR A 105 10.91 -17.47 -3.68
C THR A 105 10.29 -17.31 -2.30
N VAL A 106 9.02 -16.92 -2.25
CA VAL A 106 8.20 -16.88 -1.03
C VAL A 106 6.81 -17.44 -1.33
N TYR A 107 6.30 -18.32 -0.47
CA TYR A 107 5.00 -18.98 -0.63
C TYR A 107 4.10 -18.75 0.57
N SER A 108 2.78 -18.69 0.34
CA SER A 108 1.76 -18.56 1.39
C SER A 108 0.98 -19.84 1.66
N ASN A 109 1.28 -20.92 0.93
CA ASN A 109 0.61 -22.20 1.07
C ASN A 109 1.59 -23.37 0.94
N ALA A 110 1.20 -24.54 1.48
CA ALA A 110 2.04 -25.71 1.54
C ALA A 110 2.25 -26.40 0.18
N ASP A 111 1.38 -26.17 -0.80
CA ASP A 111 1.50 -26.71 -2.16
C ASP A 111 2.39 -25.83 -3.06
N ARG A 112 2.80 -24.64 -2.58
CA ARG A 112 3.73 -23.75 -3.27
C ARG A 112 3.31 -23.42 -4.71
N ALA A 113 1.99 -23.30 -4.93
CA ALA A 113 1.42 -23.09 -6.26
C ALA A 113 1.83 -21.75 -6.88
N VAL A 114 2.09 -20.74 -6.05
CA VAL A 114 2.36 -19.37 -6.49
C VAL A 114 3.53 -18.77 -5.72
N ASP A 115 4.58 -18.40 -6.45
CA ASP A 115 5.66 -17.58 -5.89
C ASP A 115 5.17 -16.13 -5.70
N LEU A 116 5.17 -15.69 -4.45
CA LEU A 116 4.72 -14.33 -4.08
C LEU A 116 5.78 -13.28 -4.33
N TYR A 117 7.07 -13.67 -4.29
CA TYR A 117 8.18 -12.74 -4.50
C TYR A 117 8.32 -12.41 -5.98
N GLY A 118 8.38 -13.44 -6.84
CA GLY A 118 8.44 -13.29 -8.29
C GLY A 118 9.65 -12.48 -8.77
N ASP A 119 9.66 -12.17 -10.09
CA ASP A 119 10.79 -11.48 -10.72
C ASP A 119 10.67 -9.94 -10.65
N ASN A 120 9.47 -9.39 -10.40
CA ASN A 120 9.14 -7.97 -10.57
C ASN A 120 8.58 -7.32 -9.30
N ILE A 121 9.05 -7.72 -8.13
CA ILE A 121 8.63 -7.09 -6.88
C ILE A 121 9.37 -5.75 -6.67
N GLU A 122 8.62 -4.71 -6.36
CA GLU A 122 9.17 -3.42 -5.96
C GLU A 122 9.01 -3.25 -4.45
N VAL A 123 10.12 -3.28 -3.72
CA VAL A 123 10.14 -3.05 -2.27
C VAL A 123 10.71 -1.66 -2.01
N ASP A 124 9.89 -0.76 -1.48
CA ASP A 124 10.25 0.65 -1.29
C ASP A 124 11.07 0.87 -0.03
N TYR A 125 10.70 0.23 1.07
CA TYR A 125 11.44 0.31 2.33
C TYR A 125 11.91 -1.08 2.73
N ARG A 126 13.22 -1.23 2.91
CA ARG A 126 13.87 -2.53 3.17
C ARG A 126 14.64 -2.54 4.49
N GLY A 127 14.59 -3.66 5.18
CA GLY A 127 15.43 -3.90 6.35
C GLY A 127 15.26 -2.81 7.41
N TYR A 128 16.32 -2.15 7.79
CA TYR A 128 16.31 -1.10 8.81
C TYR A 128 15.63 0.22 8.41
N GLU A 129 15.19 0.37 7.17
CA GLU A 129 14.34 1.50 6.78
C GLU A 129 12.89 1.34 7.26
N VAL A 130 12.48 0.12 7.64
CA VAL A 130 11.14 -0.16 8.17
C VAL A 130 11.12 0.17 9.66
N THR A 131 10.90 1.43 9.98
CA THR A 131 10.82 1.99 11.34
C THR A 131 9.49 2.70 11.56
N VAL A 132 9.11 2.86 12.83
CA VAL A 132 7.94 3.67 13.21
C VAL A 132 8.08 5.10 12.68
N GLU A 133 9.28 5.69 12.82
CA GLU A 133 9.54 7.05 12.34
C GLU A 133 9.31 7.18 10.82
N ASN A 134 9.90 6.29 10.01
CA ASN A 134 9.75 6.34 8.56
C ASN A 134 8.29 6.09 8.13
N PHE A 135 7.58 5.20 8.83
CA PHE A 135 6.17 4.95 8.57
C PHE A 135 5.30 6.19 8.87
N ILE A 136 5.47 6.81 10.02
CA ILE A 136 4.75 8.06 10.38
C ILE A 136 5.11 9.20 9.42
N ARG A 137 6.39 9.36 9.05
CA ARG A 137 6.83 10.37 8.08
C ARG A 137 6.19 10.15 6.71
N LEU A 138 6.09 8.90 6.25
CA LEU A 138 5.43 8.52 5.01
C LEU A 138 3.97 8.97 5.01
N LEU A 139 3.21 8.59 6.04
CA LEU A 139 1.79 8.93 6.16
C LEU A 139 1.57 10.44 6.21
N THR A 140 2.40 11.15 6.96
CA THR A 140 2.21 12.58 7.27
C THR A 140 2.91 13.54 6.30
N ASP A 141 3.41 13.03 5.15
CA ASP A 141 4.12 13.82 4.12
C ASP A 141 5.35 14.57 4.66
N ARG A 142 6.13 13.87 5.47
CA ARG A 142 7.41 14.36 5.99
C ARG A 142 8.61 13.63 5.38
N VAL A 143 8.39 12.94 4.26
CA VAL A 143 9.45 12.40 3.40
C VAL A 143 9.84 13.49 2.41
N GLY A 144 11.09 13.93 2.45
CA GLY A 144 11.56 15.08 1.67
C GLY A 144 11.55 14.84 0.16
N GLU A 145 11.62 15.93 -0.61
CA GLU A 145 11.60 15.86 -2.09
C GLU A 145 12.84 15.19 -2.69
N GLU A 146 13.91 15.09 -1.92
CA GLU A 146 15.15 14.38 -2.26
C GLU A 146 14.97 12.86 -2.33
N MET A 147 13.90 12.32 -1.71
CA MET A 147 13.60 10.90 -1.77
C MET A 147 12.95 10.52 -3.11
N PRO A 148 13.25 9.33 -3.64
CA PRO A 148 12.60 8.82 -4.84
C PRO A 148 11.08 8.84 -4.74
N ARG A 149 10.39 9.09 -5.85
CA ARG A 149 8.92 9.11 -5.88
C ARG A 149 8.28 7.81 -5.38
N SER A 150 8.90 6.66 -5.64
CA SER A 150 8.46 5.35 -5.16
C SER A 150 8.44 5.23 -3.62
N LYS A 151 9.21 6.04 -2.91
CA LYS A 151 9.21 6.09 -1.44
C LYS A 151 8.29 7.16 -0.85
N ARG A 152 7.47 7.80 -1.66
CA ARG A 152 6.59 8.90 -1.24
C ARG A 152 5.13 8.56 -1.49
N LEU A 153 4.31 8.69 -0.46
CA LEU A 153 2.86 8.55 -0.59
C LEU A 153 2.30 9.85 -1.18
N LEU A 154 2.16 9.91 -2.50
CA LEU A 154 1.78 11.12 -3.25
C LEU A 154 0.26 11.19 -3.45
N THR A 155 -0.49 11.11 -2.36
CA THR A 155 -1.95 11.14 -2.32
C THR A 155 -2.50 12.55 -2.12
N ASP A 156 -3.77 12.73 -2.42
CA ASP A 156 -4.55 13.97 -2.28
C ASP A 156 -5.94 13.70 -1.65
N ASP A 157 -6.81 14.72 -1.62
CA ASP A 157 -8.17 14.65 -1.06
C ASP A 157 -9.16 13.83 -1.90
N ARG A 158 -8.73 13.26 -3.02
CA ARG A 158 -9.51 12.38 -3.90
C ARG A 158 -8.91 10.98 -4.02
N SER A 159 -7.92 10.67 -3.20
CA SER A 159 -7.25 9.39 -3.17
C SER A 159 -7.84 8.48 -2.10
N ASN A 160 -8.24 7.26 -2.45
CA ASN A 160 -8.54 6.22 -1.47
C ASN A 160 -7.27 5.46 -1.09
N ILE A 161 -7.15 5.10 0.17
CA ILE A 161 -5.94 4.44 0.68
C ILE A 161 -6.30 3.17 1.42
N LEU A 162 -5.70 2.04 1.01
CA LEU A 162 -5.61 0.83 1.79
C LEU A 162 -4.33 0.87 2.63
N VAL A 163 -4.44 0.81 3.95
CA VAL A 163 -3.31 0.60 4.85
C VAL A 163 -3.43 -0.79 5.46
N TYR A 164 -2.50 -1.68 5.15
CA TYR A 164 -2.43 -3.02 5.74
C TYR A 164 -1.14 -3.17 6.54
N MET A 165 -1.28 -3.63 7.79
CA MET A 165 -0.15 -3.87 8.68
C MET A 165 -0.21 -5.27 9.27
N THR A 166 0.95 -5.92 9.42
CA THR A 166 1.05 -7.24 10.08
C THR A 166 2.36 -7.39 10.83
N GLY A 167 2.30 -8.10 11.94
CA GLY A 167 3.45 -8.34 12.81
C GLY A 167 3.04 -8.81 14.19
N HIS A 168 3.97 -8.79 15.15
CA HIS A 168 3.67 -9.02 16.54
C HIS A 168 3.13 -7.75 17.21
N GLY A 169 2.13 -7.90 18.06
CA GLY A 169 1.55 -6.79 18.79
C GLY A 169 0.83 -7.24 20.07
N GLY A 170 0.14 -6.32 20.69
CA GLY A 170 -0.63 -6.51 21.90
C GLY A 170 -1.65 -5.37 22.06
N ASN A 171 -2.07 -5.15 23.31
CA ASN A 171 -3.07 -4.12 23.59
C ASN A 171 -2.55 -2.72 23.25
N GLU A 172 -3.14 -2.11 22.21
CA GLU A 172 -2.86 -0.75 21.74
C GLU A 172 -1.44 -0.54 21.19
N PHE A 173 -0.71 -1.59 20.78
CA PHE A 173 0.60 -1.46 20.15
C PHE A 173 0.87 -2.53 19.08
N LEU A 174 1.69 -2.18 18.08
CA LEU A 174 2.31 -3.08 17.11
C LEU A 174 3.83 -2.91 17.17
N LYS A 175 4.57 -4.01 17.26
CA LYS A 175 6.03 -4.01 17.28
C LYS A 175 6.62 -3.78 15.89
N PHE A 176 7.68 -2.98 15.83
CA PHE A 176 8.53 -2.83 14.66
C PHE A 176 9.90 -3.45 14.94
N GLN A 177 10.19 -4.57 14.29
CA GLN A 177 11.47 -5.30 14.32
C GLN A 177 11.96 -5.68 15.73
N ASP A 178 11.05 -5.78 16.72
CA ASP A 178 11.37 -5.96 18.16
C ASP A 178 12.27 -4.85 18.77
N ALA A 179 12.42 -3.71 18.09
CA ALA A 179 13.22 -2.57 18.51
C ALA A 179 12.37 -1.36 18.92
N GLU A 180 11.21 -1.20 18.29
CA GLU A 180 10.28 -0.09 18.49
C GLU A 180 8.84 -0.61 18.59
N GLU A 181 7.94 0.23 19.05
CA GLU A 181 6.50 -0.03 19.08
C GLU A 181 5.76 1.21 18.55
N ILE A 182 4.80 1.00 17.65
CA ILE A 182 3.83 2.04 17.29
C ILE A 182 2.57 1.86 18.13
N SER A 183 2.12 2.91 18.80
CA SER A 183 0.89 2.86 19.58
C SER A 183 -0.35 3.18 18.75
N ALA A 184 -1.53 2.80 19.29
CA ALA A 184 -2.81 3.18 18.72
C ALA A 184 -3.00 4.72 18.66
N PHE A 185 -2.38 5.46 19.58
CA PHE A 185 -2.38 6.93 19.58
C PHE A 185 -1.54 7.50 18.44
N ASP A 186 -0.34 6.96 18.21
CA ASP A 186 0.54 7.42 17.13
C ASP A 186 -0.13 7.25 15.77
N LEU A 187 -0.85 6.12 15.57
CA LEU A 187 -1.64 5.88 14.35
C LEU A 187 -2.81 6.85 14.23
N ALA A 188 -3.56 7.07 15.32
CA ALA A 188 -4.69 7.99 15.34
C ALA A 188 -4.27 9.41 14.95
N ASP A 189 -3.18 9.89 15.56
CA ASP A 189 -2.64 11.23 15.28
C ASP A 189 -2.04 11.33 13.87
N ALA A 190 -1.45 10.25 13.35
CA ALA A 190 -0.94 10.23 11.98
C ALA A 190 -2.09 10.34 10.96
N PHE A 191 -3.19 9.60 11.16
CA PHE A 191 -4.34 9.66 10.27
C PHE A 191 -5.07 11.02 10.36
N GLU A 192 -5.14 11.63 11.55
CA GLU A 192 -5.67 12.98 11.67
C GLU A 192 -4.83 14.00 10.90
N GLN A 193 -3.50 13.93 11.01
CA GLN A 193 -2.63 14.79 10.20
C GLN A 193 -2.80 14.55 8.70
N MET A 194 -3.06 13.30 8.26
CA MET A 194 -3.40 13.02 6.86
C MET A 194 -4.71 13.69 6.45
N TRP A 195 -5.73 13.65 7.31
CA TRP A 195 -7.01 14.29 7.06
C TRP A 195 -6.88 15.81 6.98
N GLU A 196 -6.27 16.43 7.97
CA GLU A 196 -6.02 17.89 7.99
C GLU A 196 -5.23 18.38 6.76
N LYS A 197 -4.29 17.57 6.28
CA LYS A 197 -3.49 17.84 5.07
C LYS A 197 -4.18 17.42 3.77
N LYS A 198 -5.42 16.95 3.83
CA LYS A 198 -6.22 16.49 2.68
C LYS A 198 -5.48 15.42 1.85
N ARG A 199 -5.00 14.37 2.52
CA ARG A 199 -4.21 13.33 1.89
C ARG A 199 -4.97 12.05 1.61
N TYR A 200 -6.25 11.99 1.93
CA TYR A 200 -7.13 10.89 1.54
C TYR A 200 -8.59 11.35 1.42
N HIS A 201 -9.32 10.67 0.56
CA HIS A 201 -10.78 10.74 0.48
C HIS A 201 -11.42 9.76 1.45
N GLU A 202 -11.07 8.48 1.33
CA GLU A 202 -11.47 7.41 2.22
C GLU A 202 -10.26 6.51 2.54
N LEU A 203 -10.24 5.95 3.74
CA LEU A 203 -9.15 5.10 4.21
C LEU A 203 -9.70 3.78 4.75
N LEU A 204 -9.21 2.66 4.22
CA LEU A 204 -9.42 1.34 4.77
C LEU A 204 -8.17 0.90 5.54
N PHE A 205 -8.30 0.77 6.85
CA PHE A 205 -7.25 0.25 7.71
C PHE A 205 -7.50 -1.21 8.04
N MET A 206 -6.54 -2.08 7.72
CA MET A 206 -6.58 -3.51 8.04
C MET A 206 -5.33 -3.90 8.82
N ILE A 207 -5.50 -4.66 9.90
CA ILE A 207 -4.36 -5.08 10.72
C ILE A 207 -4.48 -6.54 11.16
N ASP A 208 -3.38 -7.30 10.99
CA ASP A 208 -3.27 -8.70 11.40
C ASP A 208 -2.17 -8.85 12.45
N THR A 209 -2.58 -8.89 13.71
CA THR A 209 -1.72 -9.01 14.89
C THR A 209 -2.52 -9.50 16.09
N CYS A 210 -1.86 -9.87 17.18
CA CYS A 210 -2.55 -10.14 18.43
C CYS A 210 -3.23 -8.87 18.96
N GLN A 211 -4.46 -8.99 19.50
CA GLN A 211 -5.27 -7.89 20.02
C GLN A 211 -5.48 -6.74 19.02
N ALA A 212 -5.56 -7.08 17.75
CA ALA A 212 -5.57 -6.17 16.61
C ALA A 212 -6.63 -5.06 16.71
N ASN A 213 -7.82 -5.40 17.24
CA ASN A 213 -8.95 -4.47 17.33
C ASN A 213 -8.66 -3.28 18.26
N THR A 214 -7.68 -3.41 19.15
CA THR A 214 -7.27 -2.32 20.05
C THR A 214 -6.50 -1.22 19.32
N MET A 215 -5.85 -1.55 18.18
CA MET A 215 -5.02 -0.61 17.43
C MET A 215 -5.79 0.56 16.80
N TYR A 216 -7.06 0.36 16.45
CA TYR A 216 -7.90 1.43 15.91
C TYR A 216 -8.90 2.02 16.92
N SER A 217 -8.79 1.62 18.19
CA SER A 217 -9.69 2.11 19.25
C SER A 217 -9.59 3.63 19.47
N LYS A 218 -8.43 4.20 19.17
CA LYS A 218 -8.12 5.64 19.36
C LYS A 218 -8.35 6.49 18.12
N PHE A 219 -8.70 5.92 16.98
CA PHE A 219 -8.95 6.70 15.77
C PHE A 219 -10.11 7.68 15.98
N TYR A 220 -9.97 8.88 15.45
CA TYR A 220 -10.97 9.95 15.53
C TYR A 220 -11.11 10.74 14.23
N SER A 221 -10.27 10.46 13.24
CA SER A 221 -10.34 11.07 11.92
C SER A 221 -11.53 10.54 11.13
N PRO A 222 -12.22 11.35 10.33
CA PRO A 222 -13.36 10.91 9.55
C PRO A 222 -12.96 10.09 8.33
N ASN A 223 -13.93 9.48 7.68
CA ASN A 223 -13.80 8.70 6.43
C ASN A 223 -12.89 7.47 6.55
N ILE A 224 -12.83 6.85 7.74
CA ILE A 224 -12.04 5.66 8.00
C ILE A 224 -12.96 4.47 8.27
N ILE A 225 -12.68 3.34 7.62
CA ILE A 225 -13.16 2.02 7.99
C ILE A 225 -11.95 1.24 8.51
N ALA A 226 -12.07 0.64 9.68
CA ALA A 226 -10.98 -0.12 10.28
C ALA A 226 -11.42 -1.55 10.61
N THR A 227 -10.53 -2.53 10.36
CA THR A 227 -10.75 -3.94 10.72
C THR A 227 -9.47 -4.58 11.21
N GLY A 228 -9.60 -5.50 12.15
CA GLY A 228 -8.48 -6.21 12.75
C GLY A 228 -8.80 -7.69 12.97
N SER A 229 -7.76 -8.49 13.07
CA SER A 229 -7.86 -9.95 13.12
C SER A 229 -8.38 -10.51 14.45
N SER A 230 -8.28 -9.77 15.58
CA SER A 230 -8.51 -10.32 16.90
C SER A 230 -8.92 -9.27 17.94
N GLU A 231 -9.78 -9.64 18.86
CA GLU A 231 -10.18 -8.80 20.00
C GLU A 231 -9.10 -8.68 21.06
N ILE A 232 -9.36 -7.83 22.06
CA ILE A 232 -8.56 -7.76 23.29
C ILE A 232 -8.45 -9.15 23.94
N ASP A 233 -7.27 -9.48 24.45
CA ASP A 233 -6.92 -10.77 25.04
C ASP A 233 -6.96 -11.98 24.06
N GLN A 234 -7.11 -11.72 22.76
CA GLN A 234 -7.03 -12.74 21.72
C GLN A 234 -5.73 -12.64 20.91
N SER A 235 -5.28 -13.77 20.42
CA SER A 235 -4.14 -13.86 19.49
C SER A 235 -4.59 -14.00 18.05
N SER A 236 -3.82 -13.45 17.12
CA SER A 236 -3.89 -13.87 15.73
C SER A 236 -3.12 -15.17 15.53
N TYR A 237 -3.68 -16.11 14.78
CA TYR A 237 -3.13 -17.45 14.61
C TYR A 237 -2.59 -17.68 13.21
N SER A 238 -1.45 -18.36 13.15
CA SER A 238 -0.86 -18.80 11.89
C SER A 238 -1.71 -19.89 11.21
N HIS A 239 -1.57 -19.96 9.90
CA HIS A 239 -2.19 -20.96 9.04
C HIS A 239 -1.15 -21.57 8.11
N HIS A 240 -1.34 -22.83 7.69
CA HIS A 240 -0.41 -23.60 6.87
C HIS A 240 1.04 -23.57 7.38
N ALA A 241 1.49 -24.68 7.95
CA ALA A 241 2.90 -24.95 8.19
C ALA A 241 3.47 -25.72 7.00
N ASP A 242 4.56 -25.22 6.42
CA ASP A 242 5.29 -25.92 5.40
C ASP A 242 6.51 -26.62 6.04
N ASN A 243 6.61 -27.93 5.90
CA ASN A 243 7.66 -28.71 6.54
C ASN A 243 9.04 -28.46 5.93
N ASP A 244 9.13 -28.12 4.64
CA ASP A 244 10.40 -27.84 3.96
C ASP A 244 10.89 -26.43 4.30
N VAL A 245 9.97 -25.45 4.42
CA VAL A 245 10.24 -24.10 4.91
C VAL A 245 10.50 -24.12 6.43
N GLY A 246 9.87 -25.04 7.16
CA GLY A 246 10.08 -25.29 8.58
C GLY A 246 9.36 -24.31 9.50
N VAL A 247 8.49 -23.44 8.95
CA VAL A 247 7.70 -22.45 9.70
C VAL A 247 6.31 -22.31 9.11
N ALA A 248 5.44 -21.58 9.81
CA ALA A 248 4.14 -21.17 9.28
C ALA A 248 4.35 -20.14 8.15
N VAL A 249 3.52 -20.22 7.10
CA VAL A 249 3.70 -19.45 5.86
C VAL A 249 2.64 -18.37 5.64
N ILE A 250 1.59 -18.30 6.46
CA ILE A 250 0.55 -17.25 6.41
C ILE A 250 -0.19 -17.19 7.75
N ASP A 251 -0.90 -16.09 8.04
CA ASP A 251 -1.83 -15.98 9.15
C ASP A 251 -3.28 -16.19 8.69
N ARG A 252 -4.14 -16.70 9.60
CA ARG A 252 -5.52 -17.13 9.27
C ARG A 252 -6.38 -15.98 8.78
N TYR A 253 -6.39 -14.87 9.48
CA TYR A 253 -7.17 -13.71 9.08
C TYR A 253 -6.82 -13.24 7.66
N THR A 254 -5.54 -13.07 7.38
CA THR A 254 -5.07 -12.69 6.05
C THR A 254 -5.41 -13.76 5.01
N TYR A 255 -5.24 -15.04 5.33
CA TYR A 255 -5.58 -16.14 4.42
C TYR A 255 -7.04 -16.11 4.00
N TYR A 256 -7.99 -15.94 4.92
CA TYR A 256 -9.42 -15.93 4.58
C TYR A 256 -9.85 -14.65 3.87
N ASN A 257 -9.22 -13.51 4.13
CA ASN A 257 -9.39 -12.30 3.30
C ASN A 257 -8.95 -12.55 1.85
N LEU A 258 -7.77 -13.16 1.67
CA LEU A 258 -7.24 -13.48 0.34
C LEU A 258 -8.09 -14.54 -0.38
N ASP A 259 -8.53 -15.57 0.32
CA ASP A 259 -9.41 -16.62 -0.22
C ASP A 259 -10.72 -16.03 -0.77
N PHE A 260 -11.30 -15.06 -0.05
CA PHE A 260 -12.47 -14.32 -0.52
C PHE A 260 -12.12 -13.46 -1.75
N LEU A 261 -11.04 -12.68 -1.70
CA LEU A 261 -10.63 -11.79 -2.79
C LEU A 261 -10.27 -12.56 -4.07
N GLU A 262 -9.71 -13.75 -3.95
CA GLU A 262 -9.37 -14.59 -5.10
C GLU A 262 -10.59 -15.31 -5.70
N LYS A 263 -11.53 -15.72 -4.87
CA LYS A 263 -12.72 -16.45 -5.32
C LYS A 263 -13.82 -15.53 -5.85
N GLU A 264 -14.07 -14.44 -5.13
CA GLU A 264 -15.23 -13.57 -5.35
C GLU A 264 -14.89 -12.28 -6.11
N VAL A 265 -13.61 -11.81 -6.05
CA VAL A 265 -13.14 -10.59 -6.69
C VAL A 265 -12.10 -10.93 -7.77
N ARG A 266 -12.56 -11.62 -8.83
CA ARG A 266 -11.66 -12.13 -9.87
C ARG A 266 -11.23 -11.06 -10.87
N GLU A 267 -12.09 -10.08 -11.10
CA GLU A 267 -11.93 -9.06 -12.14
C GLU A 267 -12.10 -7.65 -11.58
N PRO A 268 -11.47 -6.65 -12.18
CA PRO A 268 -11.64 -5.24 -11.78
C PRO A 268 -13.08 -4.71 -11.89
N SER A 269 -13.94 -5.40 -12.62
CA SER A 269 -15.37 -5.06 -12.76
C SER A 269 -16.25 -5.57 -11.61
N SER A 270 -15.66 -6.23 -10.60
CA SER A 270 -16.40 -6.82 -9.47
C SER A 270 -17.21 -5.75 -8.72
N LYS A 271 -18.43 -6.13 -8.34
CA LYS A 271 -19.35 -5.31 -7.53
C LYS A 271 -19.44 -5.78 -6.08
N LYS A 272 -18.52 -6.64 -5.66
CA LYS A 272 -18.45 -7.09 -4.28
C LYS A 272 -18.10 -5.93 -3.36
N THR A 273 -18.74 -5.89 -2.21
CA THR A 273 -18.65 -4.82 -1.23
C THR A 273 -17.79 -5.21 -0.03
N LEU A 274 -17.40 -4.22 0.79
CA LEU A 274 -16.79 -4.47 2.09
C LEU A 274 -17.73 -5.27 3.00
N GLY A 275 -19.04 -5.02 2.91
CA GLY A 275 -20.05 -5.82 3.62
C GLY A 275 -19.98 -7.31 3.27
N ASP A 276 -19.85 -7.64 1.97
CA ASP A 276 -19.72 -9.04 1.52
C ASP A 276 -18.45 -9.70 2.09
N LEU A 277 -17.33 -8.98 2.14
CA LEU A 277 -16.07 -9.47 2.71
C LEU A 277 -16.22 -9.75 4.20
N PHE A 278 -16.76 -8.79 4.96
CA PHE A 278 -16.84 -8.92 6.41
C PHE A 278 -17.90 -9.94 6.86
N ASP A 279 -18.97 -10.13 6.07
CA ASP A 279 -19.93 -11.21 6.30
C ASP A 279 -19.34 -12.61 6.03
N SER A 280 -18.24 -12.69 5.32
CA SER A 280 -17.53 -13.95 5.09
C SER A 280 -16.63 -14.38 6.25
N TYR A 281 -16.44 -13.53 7.27
CA TYR A 281 -15.62 -13.85 8.42
C TYR A 281 -16.24 -14.95 9.25
N ASP A 282 -15.48 -16.01 9.46
CA ASP A 282 -15.86 -17.20 10.22
C ASP A 282 -14.83 -17.40 11.36
N GLU A 283 -15.25 -17.08 12.58
CA GLU A 283 -14.40 -17.19 13.77
C GLU A 283 -13.87 -18.61 14.00
N ALA A 284 -14.66 -19.62 13.62
CA ALA A 284 -14.21 -21.02 13.74
C ALA A 284 -13.05 -21.35 12.80
N LYS A 285 -12.94 -20.63 11.68
CA LYS A 285 -11.83 -20.76 10.72
C LYS A 285 -10.67 -19.82 11.06
N ILE A 286 -10.96 -18.57 11.41
CA ILE A 286 -9.96 -17.55 11.73
C ILE A 286 -9.33 -17.84 13.11
N HIS A 287 -10.05 -18.46 14.03
CA HIS A 287 -9.69 -18.79 15.41
C HIS A 287 -9.56 -17.55 16.33
N SER A 288 -10.09 -16.42 15.90
CA SER A 288 -10.19 -15.17 16.67
C SER A 288 -11.42 -14.41 16.19
N HIS A 289 -11.82 -13.35 16.89
CA HIS A 289 -12.95 -12.51 16.55
C HIS A 289 -12.48 -11.27 15.78
N PRO A 290 -12.59 -11.23 14.44
CA PRO A 290 -12.29 -10.04 13.66
C PRO A 290 -13.27 -8.92 13.99
N GLY A 291 -12.74 -7.75 14.35
CA GLY A 291 -13.55 -6.58 14.63
C GLY A 291 -13.59 -5.62 13.45
N ILE A 292 -14.67 -4.85 13.39
CA ILE A 292 -14.84 -3.80 12.36
C ILE A 292 -15.33 -2.54 13.03
N ARG A 293 -14.78 -1.40 12.64
CA ARG A 293 -15.15 -0.10 13.14
C ARG A 293 -15.68 0.78 12.02
N TRP A 294 -16.94 1.19 12.13
CA TRP A 294 -17.70 1.92 11.13
C TRP A 294 -18.04 3.36 11.50
N ASP A 295 -17.97 3.71 12.80
CA ASP A 295 -18.50 4.97 13.33
C ASP A 295 -17.82 6.22 12.78
N LEU A 296 -16.61 6.08 12.24
CA LEU A 296 -15.84 7.15 11.61
C LEU A 296 -16.18 7.37 10.13
N PHE A 297 -17.00 6.48 9.55
CA PHE A 297 -17.32 6.52 8.13
C PHE A 297 -18.68 7.20 7.89
N PRO A 298 -18.84 7.98 6.80
CA PRO A 298 -20.10 8.59 6.44
C PRO A 298 -21.23 7.55 6.27
N GLY A 299 -22.35 7.75 6.96
CA GLY A 299 -23.45 6.78 6.99
C GLY A 299 -23.20 5.59 7.93
N GLY A 300 -22.10 5.60 8.69
CA GLY A 300 -21.78 4.55 9.65
C GLY A 300 -21.64 3.17 9.01
N GLU A 301 -22.14 2.13 9.68
CA GLU A 301 -22.08 0.76 9.19
C GLU A 301 -22.71 0.59 7.80
N GLN A 302 -23.90 1.17 7.58
CA GLN A 302 -24.58 1.01 6.29
C GLN A 302 -23.74 1.61 5.15
N GLY A 303 -23.27 2.84 5.31
CA GLY A 303 -22.44 3.50 4.29
C GLY A 303 -21.13 2.76 4.01
N GLY A 304 -20.47 2.26 5.06
CA GLY A 304 -19.25 1.49 4.92
C GLY A 304 -19.46 0.13 4.26
N ARG A 305 -20.53 -0.59 4.59
CA ARG A 305 -20.85 -1.91 4.00
C ARG A 305 -21.13 -1.85 2.50
N GLU A 306 -21.69 -0.73 2.02
CA GLU A 306 -22.03 -0.53 0.61
C GLU A 306 -20.81 -0.16 -0.25
N ARG A 307 -19.65 0.16 0.35
CA ARG A 307 -18.42 0.47 -0.41
C ARG A 307 -17.92 -0.75 -1.16
N LEU A 308 -17.51 -0.54 -2.41
CA LEU A 308 -16.97 -1.60 -3.23
C LEU A 308 -15.55 -1.97 -2.76
N LEU A 309 -15.21 -3.24 -2.79
CA LEU A 309 -13.83 -3.68 -2.57
C LEU A 309 -12.87 -3.04 -3.57
N MET A 310 -13.34 -2.81 -4.80
CA MET A 310 -12.55 -2.16 -5.85
C MET A 310 -12.19 -0.71 -5.53
N ASP A 311 -12.92 -0.04 -4.63
CA ASP A 311 -12.60 1.33 -4.19
C ASP A 311 -11.31 1.41 -3.36
N PHE A 312 -10.81 0.26 -2.86
CA PHE A 312 -9.58 0.17 -2.06
C PHE A 312 -8.54 -0.82 -2.62
N PHE A 313 -8.99 -1.94 -3.22
CA PHE A 313 -8.08 -2.99 -3.70
C PHE A 313 -7.81 -2.91 -5.20
N GLY A 314 -8.61 -2.15 -5.96
CA GLY A 314 -8.53 -2.06 -7.39
C GLY A 314 -7.98 -0.72 -7.89
N ASN A 315 -7.90 -0.59 -9.20
CA ASN A 315 -7.54 0.67 -9.84
C ASN A 315 -8.80 1.41 -10.32
N VAL A 316 -8.94 2.67 -9.91
CA VAL A 316 -9.90 3.61 -10.47
C VAL A 316 -9.10 4.81 -10.97
N GLN A 317 -8.43 4.63 -12.10
CA GLN A 317 -7.86 5.78 -12.80
C GLN A 317 -8.95 6.41 -13.67
N ASN A 318 -9.71 7.33 -13.12
CA ASN A 318 -10.43 8.29 -13.90
C ASN A 318 -9.42 9.34 -14.37
N VAL A 319 -9.03 9.27 -15.64
CA VAL A 319 -8.32 10.37 -16.27
C VAL A 319 -9.33 11.50 -16.36
N GLU A 320 -9.21 12.53 -15.51
CA GLU A 320 -9.88 13.79 -15.74
C GLU A 320 -9.35 14.36 -17.07
N VAL A 321 -10.15 14.26 -18.09
CA VAL A 321 -9.93 15.07 -19.29
C VAL A 321 -10.40 16.46 -18.91
N ASP A 322 -9.44 17.34 -18.59
CA ASP A 322 -9.73 18.76 -18.45
C ASP A 322 -10.52 19.21 -19.66
N SER A 323 -11.78 19.55 -19.47
CA SER A 323 -12.70 20.00 -20.52
C SER A 323 -12.42 21.46 -20.93
N VAL A 324 -11.15 21.85 -20.99
CA VAL A 324 -10.72 23.16 -21.41
C VAL A 324 -9.89 23.05 -22.68
N GLY A 325 -10.57 23.18 -23.81
CA GLY A 325 -9.94 23.35 -25.12
C GLY A 325 -10.46 22.35 -26.15
N ASN A 326 -10.89 22.88 -27.26
CA ASN A 326 -11.42 22.24 -28.45
C ASN A 326 -10.77 20.86 -28.73
N ASP A 327 -11.43 19.79 -28.32
CA ASP A 327 -11.00 18.38 -28.40
C ASP A 327 -10.66 17.84 -29.81
N THR A 328 -10.81 18.65 -30.85
CA THR A 328 -10.50 18.25 -32.22
C THR A 328 -9.01 18.11 -32.47
N GLU A 329 -8.19 19.01 -31.94
CA GLU A 329 -6.73 19.00 -32.16
C GLU A 329 -6.07 17.83 -31.42
N LEU A 330 -6.47 17.58 -30.16
CA LEU A 330 -5.96 16.45 -29.37
C LEU A 330 -6.38 15.09 -29.93
N LYS A 331 -7.61 14.98 -30.49
CA LYS A 331 -8.07 13.77 -31.17
C LYS A 331 -7.32 13.53 -32.47
N GLU A 332 -6.99 14.56 -33.23
CA GLU A 332 -6.17 14.44 -34.45
C GLU A 332 -4.74 14.02 -34.11
N ASP A 333 -4.14 14.57 -33.07
CA ASP A 333 -2.79 14.20 -32.60
C ASP A 333 -2.72 12.76 -32.06
N LEU A 334 -3.73 12.31 -31.32
CA LEU A 334 -3.84 10.91 -30.86
C LEU A 334 -4.05 9.94 -32.04
N LEU A 335 -4.82 10.32 -33.06
CA LEU A 335 -5.01 9.53 -34.27
C LEU A 335 -3.70 9.46 -35.08
N LEU A 336 -2.95 10.56 -35.16
CA LEU A 336 -1.66 10.62 -35.83
C LEU A 336 -0.61 9.76 -35.08
N LEU A 337 -0.59 9.83 -33.76
CA LEU A 337 0.27 8.99 -32.93
C LEU A 337 -0.07 7.50 -33.08
N GLY A 338 -1.36 7.16 -33.09
CA GLY A 338 -1.83 5.79 -33.34
C GLY A 338 -1.38 5.25 -34.69
N LYS A 339 -1.45 6.08 -35.75
CA LYS A 339 -0.92 5.71 -37.08
C LYS A 339 0.60 5.49 -37.07
N LYS A 340 1.36 6.38 -36.43
CA LYS A 340 2.83 6.21 -36.29
C LYS A 340 3.21 4.93 -35.55
N ILE A 341 2.49 4.59 -34.48
CA ILE A 341 2.72 3.34 -33.74
C ILE A 341 2.42 2.11 -34.62
N ALA A 342 1.34 2.15 -35.39
CA ALA A 342 1.00 1.08 -36.30
C ALA A 342 2.05 0.91 -37.43
N GLU A 343 2.57 2.00 -37.98
CA GLU A 343 3.65 2.00 -38.98
C GLU A 343 4.96 1.44 -38.42
N LEU A 344 5.30 1.80 -37.18
CA LEU A 344 6.50 1.26 -36.49
C LEU A 344 6.35 -0.24 -36.24
N ARG A 345 5.18 -0.71 -35.80
CA ARG A 345 4.91 -2.15 -35.64
C ARG A 345 5.05 -2.90 -36.96
N ALA A 346 4.46 -2.38 -38.02
CA ALA A 346 4.55 -3.01 -39.33
C ALA A 346 5.99 -3.08 -39.89
N ARG A 347 6.84 -2.07 -39.57
CA ARG A 347 8.28 -2.10 -39.91
C ARG A 347 9.01 -3.17 -39.09
N TYR A 348 8.76 -3.24 -37.78
CA TYR A 348 9.35 -4.26 -36.89
C TYR A 348 8.99 -5.68 -37.34
N GLU A 349 7.73 -5.93 -37.65
CA GLU A 349 7.26 -7.22 -38.15
C GLU A 349 7.85 -7.58 -39.54
N ALA A 350 8.09 -6.59 -40.37
CA ALA A 350 8.74 -6.78 -41.66
C ALA A 350 10.24 -7.07 -41.55
N GLU A 351 10.95 -6.40 -40.60
CA GLU A 351 12.35 -6.65 -40.29
C GLU A 351 12.54 -8.05 -39.69
N GLU A 352 11.67 -8.45 -38.75
CA GLU A 352 11.70 -9.80 -38.17
C GLU A 352 11.41 -10.91 -39.21
N ALA A 353 10.51 -10.64 -40.14
CA ALA A 353 10.21 -11.55 -41.26
C ALA A 353 11.38 -11.64 -42.25
N ALA A 354 12.10 -10.53 -42.48
CA ALA A 354 13.27 -10.50 -43.35
C ALA A 354 14.46 -11.24 -42.68
N GLU A 355 14.66 -11.11 -41.40
CA GLU A 355 15.69 -11.86 -40.65
C GLU A 355 15.38 -13.37 -40.62
N ARG A 356 14.13 -13.79 -40.44
CA ARG A 356 13.73 -15.20 -40.52
C ARG A 356 13.96 -15.81 -41.90
N ASN A 357 13.81 -15.03 -42.96
CA ASN A 357 14.06 -15.51 -44.33
C ASN A 357 15.55 -15.55 -44.73
N GLN A 358 16.43 -14.90 -43.99
CA GLN A 358 17.87 -14.92 -44.23
C GLN A 358 18.61 -16.05 -43.46
N THR A 359 17.97 -16.62 -42.46
CA THR A 359 18.49 -17.82 -41.75
C THR A 359 18.02 -19.09 -42.47
N SER A 360 18.72 -19.46 -43.54
CA SER A 360 18.67 -20.81 -44.12
C SER A 360 19.08 -21.82 -43.03
N PRO A 361 18.36 -22.95 -42.85
CA PRO A 361 18.74 -23.94 -41.86
C PRO A 361 20.03 -24.64 -42.31
N GLN A 362 21.15 -24.33 -41.67
CA GLN A 362 22.31 -25.21 -41.71
C GLN A 362 21.99 -26.47 -40.91
N PRO A 363 22.37 -27.66 -41.42
CA PRO A 363 22.15 -28.90 -40.69
C PRO A 363 22.98 -28.90 -39.41
N LEU A 364 22.32 -29.10 -38.29
CA LEU A 364 22.92 -29.32 -36.97
C LEU A 364 23.77 -30.60 -37.04
N LEU A 365 25.09 -30.45 -37.14
CA LEU A 365 26.04 -31.46 -36.77
C LEU A 365 25.99 -31.63 -35.25
N GLU A 366 25.43 -32.74 -34.79
CA GLU A 366 25.54 -33.19 -33.41
C GLU A 366 27.01 -33.29 -33.02
N ASN A 367 27.47 -32.36 -32.21
CA ASN A 367 28.68 -32.56 -31.41
C ASN A 367 28.28 -32.33 -29.94
N HIS A 368 27.95 -33.42 -29.27
CA HIS A 368 27.93 -33.50 -27.84
C HIS A 368 29.34 -33.30 -27.28
N THR A 369 29.72 -32.04 -27.08
CA THR A 369 30.80 -31.69 -26.18
C THR A 369 30.20 -31.09 -24.94
N THR A 370 30.06 -31.92 -23.92
CA THR A 370 29.83 -31.48 -22.53
C THR A 370 30.88 -30.42 -22.17
N ARG A 371 30.46 -29.16 -22.18
CA ARG A 371 31.30 -28.08 -21.70
C ARG A 371 31.37 -28.19 -20.17
N ARG A 372 32.42 -28.85 -19.69
CA ARG A 372 32.83 -28.75 -18.30
C ARG A 372 33.05 -27.28 -17.99
N VAL A 373 32.18 -26.69 -17.19
CA VAL A 373 32.44 -25.40 -16.55
C VAL A 373 33.59 -25.65 -15.58
N THR A 374 34.80 -25.33 -16.00
CA THR A 374 35.93 -25.23 -15.10
C THR A 374 35.67 -24.03 -14.24
N ALA A 375 35.37 -24.26 -12.94
CA ALA A 375 35.34 -23.21 -11.95
C ALA A 375 36.62 -22.36 -12.10
N ALA A 376 36.45 -21.06 -12.29
CA ALA A 376 37.57 -20.13 -12.29
C ALA A 376 38.30 -20.31 -10.97
N LYS A 377 39.56 -20.68 -11.04
CA LYS A 377 40.45 -20.76 -9.90
C LYS A 377 40.56 -19.33 -9.37
N VAL A 378 39.90 -19.07 -8.25
CA VAL A 378 40.12 -17.83 -7.50
C VAL A 378 41.55 -17.92 -6.99
N GLU A 379 42.47 -17.15 -7.55
CA GLU A 379 43.79 -17.00 -6.97
C GLU A 379 43.61 -16.32 -5.60
N VAL A 380 43.75 -17.11 -4.55
CA VAL A 380 43.81 -16.63 -3.19
C VAL A 380 45.12 -15.88 -3.02
N ASP A 381 45.06 -14.57 -2.80
CA ASP A 381 46.24 -13.75 -2.49
C ASP A 381 46.99 -14.38 -1.31
N GLU A 382 48.15 -14.99 -1.55
CA GLU A 382 48.94 -15.65 -0.51
C GLU A 382 49.38 -14.74 0.63
N ASN A 383 49.26 -13.41 0.46
CA ASN A 383 49.54 -12.41 1.48
C ASN A 383 48.36 -12.06 2.42
N TRP A 384 47.22 -12.74 2.29
CA TRP A 384 46.06 -12.50 3.10
C TRP A 384 46.31 -12.62 4.61
N TRP A 385 47.12 -13.59 5.03
CA TRP A 385 47.53 -13.78 6.43
C TRP A 385 48.42 -12.65 6.91
N GLY A 386 49.32 -12.12 6.07
CA GLY A 386 50.18 -10.99 6.40
C GLY A 386 49.39 -9.72 6.69
N LYS A 387 48.36 -9.43 5.88
CA LYS A 387 47.48 -8.26 6.08
C LYS A 387 46.66 -8.36 7.37
N LYS A 388 46.19 -9.52 7.76
CA LYS A 388 45.52 -9.74 9.06
C LYS A 388 46.47 -9.62 10.27
N ALA A 389 47.71 -10.10 10.14
CA ALA A 389 48.69 -9.98 11.20
C ALA A 389 49.04 -8.51 11.45
N VAL A 390 49.24 -7.70 10.40
CA VAL A 390 49.50 -6.25 10.55
C VAL A 390 48.32 -5.52 11.23
N GLY A 391 47.09 -5.86 10.89
CA GLY A 391 45.88 -5.31 11.54
C GLY A 391 45.80 -5.67 13.02
N ALA A 392 46.11 -6.93 13.38
CA ALA A 392 46.11 -7.39 14.77
C ALA A 392 47.21 -6.69 15.63
N TRP A 393 48.41 -6.48 15.05
CA TRP A 393 49.48 -5.74 15.71
C TRP A 393 49.17 -4.24 15.90
N ALA A 394 48.47 -3.64 14.94
CA ALA A 394 48.04 -2.25 15.06
C ALA A 394 46.98 -2.07 16.18
N LEU A 395 46.04 -3.00 16.33
CA LEU A 395 45.06 -2.98 17.39
C LEU A 395 45.68 -3.24 18.77
N ALA A 396 46.64 -4.16 18.86
CA ALA A 396 47.39 -4.41 20.12
C ALA A 396 48.23 -3.20 20.53
N GLY A 397 48.86 -2.51 19.57
CA GLY A 397 49.60 -1.28 19.83
C GLY A 397 48.71 -0.14 20.35
N CYS A 398 47.57 0.09 19.77
CA CYS A 398 46.58 1.08 20.24
C CYS A 398 46.07 0.77 21.66
N SER A 399 45.83 -0.51 21.97
CA SER A 399 45.41 -0.94 23.32
C SER A 399 46.47 -0.68 24.37
N LEU A 400 47.75 -0.93 24.07
CA LEU A 400 48.86 -0.66 25.00
C LEU A 400 49.08 0.85 25.25
N VAL A 401 48.94 1.68 24.21
CA VAL A 401 49.00 3.14 24.34
C VAL A 401 47.84 3.67 25.20
N TRP A 402 46.65 3.13 25.03
CA TRP A 402 45.47 3.49 25.85
C TRP A 402 45.65 3.10 27.30
N LEU A 403 46.14 1.88 27.58
CA LEU A 403 46.44 1.42 28.93
C LEU A 403 47.55 2.27 29.59
N ALA A 404 48.60 2.65 28.85
CA ALA A 404 49.66 3.52 29.37
C ALA A 404 49.15 4.93 29.70
N ALA A 405 48.26 5.48 28.85
CA ALA A 405 47.64 6.77 29.12
C ALA A 405 46.73 6.73 30.35
N SER A 406 45.94 5.68 30.52
CA SER A 406 45.07 5.49 31.68
C SER A 406 45.84 5.32 33.00
N TYR A 407 47.08 4.78 32.92
CA TYR A 407 47.94 4.62 34.10
C TYR A 407 48.68 5.92 34.50
N MET A 408 48.81 6.88 33.59
CA MET A 408 49.41 8.19 33.87
C MET A 408 48.42 9.22 34.39
N GLU A 409 47.12 8.95 34.30
CA GLU A 409 46.02 9.79 34.84
C GLU A 409 45.56 9.35 36.24
N SER A 410 46.04 8.21 36.74
CA SER A 410 45.77 7.71 38.09
C SER A 410 46.96 8.01 39.03
#